data_26b6eb259968b0a615c3de5a98625d3c
#
_entry.id   26b6eb259968b0a615c3de5a98625d3c
#
_cell.length_a   1.000
_cell.length_b   1.000
_cell.length_c   1.000
_cell.angle_alpha   90.00
_cell.angle_beta   90.00
_cell.angle_gamma   90.00
#
_symmetry.space_group_name_H-M   'P 1'
#
loop_
_entity.id
_entity.type
_entity.pdbx_description
1 polymer ?
#
loop_
_entity_poly.entity_id
_entity_poly.type
_entity_poly.pdbx_seq_one_letter_code
_entity_poly.pdbx_strand_id
1 'polypeptide(L)'
;MKNSEIASAVVGGTFFAVPYLALSIPVLPSLAIGAAAFAAGELVFRKDEVKTLKETNISLYNILQKAKKQNKHILDMIPQIEDEKVRVTLNEINDTVDKIIKTIEKEPDKEKKLKNFFDYYLPVTVKLVDRYDEIENQHMTSSEIKKFNDSTKKTLEEIDTVFKKFLNILYESDVLDTKVEIKVLNSMLKSDGLSKNELKVEGNKDE
;
A
#
# COMPACT_ATOMS: atom_id res chain seq x y z
N MET A 1 -4.27 -9.77 -20.04
CA MET A 1 -3.09 -10.40 -20.68
C MET A 1 -1.86 -9.87 -19.97
N LYS A 2 -0.95 -10.74 -19.55
CA LYS A 2 0.30 -10.32 -18.88
C LYS A 2 1.22 -9.65 -19.90
N ASN A 3 2.01 -8.67 -19.45
CA ASN A 3 2.92 -7.93 -20.35
C ASN A 3 3.92 -8.83 -21.10
N SER A 4 4.34 -9.96 -20.49
CA SER A 4 5.18 -10.99 -21.11
C SER A 4 4.51 -11.64 -22.32
N GLU A 5 3.22 -11.96 -22.23
CA GLU A 5 2.45 -12.58 -23.33
C GLU A 5 2.33 -11.65 -24.54
N ILE A 6 2.13 -10.35 -24.29
CA ILE A 6 2.06 -9.33 -25.35
C ILE A 6 3.42 -9.19 -26.03
N ALA A 7 4.51 -9.10 -25.24
CA ALA A 7 5.85 -8.98 -25.79
C ALA A 7 6.25 -10.22 -26.61
N SER A 8 5.95 -11.42 -26.11
CA SER A 8 6.23 -12.68 -26.82
C SER A 8 5.40 -12.79 -28.13
N ALA A 9 4.14 -12.33 -28.11
CA ALA A 9 3.30 -12.29 -29.29
C ALA A 9 3.82 -11.35 -30.39
N VAL A 10 4.35 -10.17 -29.98
CA VAL A 10 4.98 -9.23 -30.93
C VAL A 10 6.23 -9.85 -31.56
N VAL A 11 7.11 -10.46 -30.73
CA VAL A 11 8.33 -11.12 -31.21
C VAL A 11 7.97 -12.28 -32.15
N GLY A 12 7.08 -13.19 -31.75
CA GLY A 12 6.65 -14.31 -32.58
C GLY A 12 6.00 -13.86 -33.91
N GLY A 13 5.18 -12.80 -33.87
CA GLY A 13 4.54 -12.23 -35.04
C GLY A 13 5.53 -11.61 -36.02
N THR A 14 6.54 -10.89 -35.56
CA THR A 14 7.59 -10.32 -36.43
C THR A 14 8.46 -11.41 -37.06
N PHE A 15 8.86 -12.43 -36.28
CA PHE A 15 9.62 -13.58 -36.79
C PHE A 15 8.84 -14.50 -37.72
N PHE A 16 7.52 -14.42 -37.71
CA PHE A 16 6.67 -15.04 -38.73
C PHE A 16 6.56 -14.16 -39.99
N ALA A 17 6.21 -12.88 -39.82
CA ALA A 17 5.86 -11.98 -40.92
C ALA A 17 7.07 -11.66 -41.81
N VAL A 18 8.26 -11.44 -41.27
CA VAL A 18 9.45 -11.10 -42.06
C VAL A 18 9.89 -12.26 -42.99
N PRO A 19 10.05 -13.52 -42.54
CA PRO A 19 10.37 -14.62 -43.41
C PRO A 19 9.29 -14.86 -44.47
N TYR A 20 8.01 -14.78 -44.13
CA TYR A 20 6.92 -15.00 -45.03
C TYR A 20 6.78 -13.90 -46.12
N LEU A 21 6.80 -12.63 -45.71
CA LEU A 21 6.53 -11.49 -46.60
C LEU A 21 7.77 -11.00 -47.33
N ALA A 22 8.95 -10.94 -46.66
CA ALA A 22 10.16 -10.37 -47.24
C ALA A 22 11.07 -11.40 -47.93
N LEU A 23 11.09 -12.64 -47.42
CA LEU A 23 11.97 -13.71 -47.95
C LEU A 23 11.22 -14.75 -48.75
N SER A 24 9.89 -14.60 -48.94
CA SER A 24 9.06 -15.52 -49.68
C SER A 24 9.17 -17.00 -49.24
N ILE A 25 9.46 -17.22 -47.95
CA ILE A 25 9.53 -18.56 -47.38
C ILE A 25 8.11 -19.13 -47.25
N PRO A 26 7.87 -20.42 -47.61
CA PRO A 26 6.56 -21.04 -47.46
C PRO A 26 5.94 -20.90 -46.07
N VAL A 27 4.63 -20.88 -45.98
CA VAL A 27 3.87 -20.63 -44.72
C VAL A 27 4.27 -21.58 -43.58
N LEU A 28 4.45 -22.86 -43.84
CA LEU A 28 4.80 -23.89 -42.84
C LEU A 28 6.13 -23.63 -42.15
N PRO A 29 7.26 -23.40 -42.86
CA PRO A 29 8.51 -23.01 -42.21
C PRO A 29 8.44 -21.66 -41.46
N SER A 30 7.76 -20.65 -42.03
CA SER A 30 7.58 -19.35 -41.39
C SER A 30 6.80 -19.46 -40.06
N LEU A 31 5.78 -20.31 -40.00
CA LEU A 31 5.01 -20.61 -38.82
C LEU A 31 5.87 -21.27 -37.72
N ALA A 32 6.72 -22.22 -38.11
CA ALA A 32 7.64 -22.89 -37.19
C ALA A 32 8.65 -21.89 -36.58
N ILE A 33 9.20 -20.97 -37.37
CA ILE A 33 10.10 -19.92 -36.92
C ILE A 33 9.39 -18.96 -35.95
N GLY A 34 8.16 -18.53 -36.29
CA GLY A 34 7.36 -17.66 -35.43
C GLY A 34 6.98 -18.32 -34.11
N ALA A 35 6.62 -19.60 -34.12
CA ALA A 35 6.31 -20.37 -32.92
C ALA A 35 7.55 -20.57 -32.00
N ALA A 36 8.70 -20.87 -32.60
CA ALA A 36 9.95 -20.99 -31.86
C ALA A 36 10.39 -19.65 -31.24
N ALA A 37 10.26 -18.53 -31.97
CA ALA A 37 10.55 -17.21 -31.48
C ALA A 37 9.59 -16.77 -30.35
N PHE A 38 8.30 -17.10 -30.45
CA PHE A 38 7.32 -16.87 -29.40
C PHE A 38 7.67 -17.65 -28.13
N ALA A 39 7.98 -18.94 -28.23
CA ALA A 39 8.36 -19.77 -27.09
C ALA A 39 9.66 -19.28 -26.42
N ALA A 40 10.66 -18.87 -27.21
CA ALA A 40 11.90 -18.29 -26.70
C ALA A 40 11.63 -16.94 -26.01
N GLY A 41 10.78 -16.09 -26.60
CA GLY A 41 10.35 -14.83 -26.00
C GLY A 41 9.67 -15.04 -24.64
N GLU A 42 8.73 -16.00 -24.54
CA GLU A 42 8.08 -16.36 -23.28
C GLU A 42 9.08 -16.76 -22.19
N LEU A 43 10.07 -17.58 -22.52
CA LEU A 43 11.10 -18.03 -21.59
C LEU A 43 11.97 -16.87 -21.06
N VAL A 44 12.33 -15.92 -21.94
CA VAL A 44 13.17 -14.77 -21.57
C VAL A 44 12.39 -13.76 -20.72
N PHE A 45 11.24 -13.29 -21.22
CA PHE A 45 10.44 -12.29 -20.51
C PHE A 45 9.87 -12.79 -19.19
N ARG A 46 9.49 -14.07 -19.11
CA ARG A 46 9.04 -14.69 -17.86
C ARG A 46 10.15 -14.78 -16.81
N LYS A 47 11.40 -15.00 -17.23
CA LYS A 47 12.55 -15.07 -16.32
C LYS A 47 12.85 -13.73 -15.69
N ASP A 48 12.74 -12.63 -16.43
CA ASP A 48 12.94 -11.27 -15.94
C ASP A 48 11.82 -10.86 -14.98
N GLU A 49 10.56 -11.19 -15.29
CA GLU A 49 9.39 -10.92 -14.44
C GLU A 49 9.52 -11.65 -13.08
N VAL A 50 9.91 -12.93 -13.08
CA VAL A 50 10.13 -13.71 -11.85
C VAL A 50 11.28 -13.16 -11.01
N LYS A 51 12.37 -12.69 -11.64
CA LYS A 51 13.49 -12.07 -10.94
C LYS A 51 13.07 -10.77 -10.27
N THR A 52 12.37 -9.89 -10.99
CA THR A 52 11.86 -8.61 -10.47
C THR A 52 10.89 -8.82 -9.30
N LEU A 53 9.96 -9.76 -9.40
CA LEU A 53 9.02 -10.10 -8.32
C LEU A 53 9.77 -10.61 -7.08
N LYS A 54 10.81 -11.42 -7.26
CA LYS A 54 11.60 -11.96 -6.13
C LYS A 54 12.40 -10.86 -5.43
N GLU A 55 13.01 -9.95 -6.17
CA GLU A 55 13.74 -8.80 -5.62
C GLU A 55 12.80 -7.82 -4.91
N THR A 56 11.62 -7.55 -5.46
CA THR A 56 10.58 -6.71 -4.85
C THR A 56 10.09 -7.32 -3.52
N ASN A 57 9.85 -8.62 -3.47
CA ASN A 57 9.39 -9.30 -2.25
C ASN A 57 10.46 -9.28 -1.14
N ILE A 58 11.74 -9.42 -1.48
CA ILE A 58 12.84 -9.31 -0.51
C ILE A 58 12.94 -7.88 0.02
N SER A 59 12.83 -6.88 -0.85
CA SER A 59 12.87 -5.46 -0.46
C SER A 59 11.73 -5.12 0.49
N LEU A 60 10.49 -5.48 0.15
CA LEU A 60 9.31 -5.26 0.99
C LEU A 60 9.45 -5.96 2.35
N TYR A 61 9.91 -7.21 2.36
CA TYR A 61 10.15 -7.93 3.61
C TYR A 61 11.11 -7.17 4.52
N ASN A 62 12.21 -6.66 3.99
CA ASN A 62 13.19 -5.88 4.75
C ASN A 62 12.61 -4.57 5.29
N ILE A 63 11.80 -3.86 4.48
CA ILE A 63 11.10 -2.64 4.88
C ILE A 63 10.17 -2.94 6.06
N LEU A 64 9.34 -3.97 5.97
CA LEU A 64 8.40 -4.33 7.02
C LEU A 64 9.09 -4.81 8.30
N GLN A 65 10.18 -5.58 8.20
CA GLN A 65 10.96 -5.98 9.38
C GLN A 65 11.57 -4.78 10.08
N LYS A 66 12.12 -3.82 9.33
CA LYS A 66 12.63 -2.56 9.89
C LYS A 66 11.52 -1.77 10.58
N ALA A 67 10.37 -1.61 9.93
CA ALA A 67 9.23 -0.89 10.49
C ALA A 67 8.70 -1.55 11.77
N LYS A 68 8.58 -2.88 11.80
CA LYS A 68 8.21 -3.63 13.01
C LYS A 68 9.17 -3.40 14.15
N LYS A 69 10.49 -3.45 13.87
CA LYS A 69 11.51 -3.16 14.89
C LYS A 69 11.40 -1.75 15.43
N GLN A 70 11.16 -0.77 14.57
CA GLN A 70 10.98 0.63 14.94
C GLN A 70 9.70 0.84 15.76
N ASN A 71 8.58 0.22 15.36
CA ASN A 71 7.33 0.31 16.11
C ASN A 71 7.43 -0.35 17.49
N LYS A 72 8.10 -1.50 17.56
CA LYS A 72 8.38 -2.15 18.83
C LYS A 72 9.25 -1.26 19.73
N HIS A 73 10.25 -0.57 19.18
CA HIS A 73 11.08 0.35 19.94
C HIS A 73 10.25 1.50 20.54
N ILE A 74 9.35 2.12 19.76
CA ILE A 74 8.41 3.12 20.28
C ILE A 74 7.59 2.53 21.44
N LEU A 75 7.04 1.33 21.27
CA LEU A 75 6.26 0.66 22.32
C LEU A 75 7.08 0.43 23.60
N ASP A 76 8.33 0.00 23.46
CA ASP A 76 9.24 -0.28 24.57
C ASP A 76 9.64 1.02 25.32
N MET A 77 9.60 2.19 24.64
CA MET A 77 9.88 3.51 25.22
C MET A 77 8.70 4.10 26.00
N ILE A 78 7.45 3.77 25.65
CA ILE A 78 6.25 4.37 26.27
C ILE A 78 6.27 4.31 27.81
N PRO A 79 6.62 3.18 28.47
CA PRO A 79 6.67 3.13 29.93
C PRO A 79 7.76 3.98 30.57
N GLN A 80 8.78 4.40 29.79
CA GLN A 80 9.93 5.18 30.27
C GLN A 80 9.64 6.69 30.28
N ILE A 81 8.69 7.15 29.46
CA ILE A 81 8.29 8.55 29.35
C ILE A 81 7.48 8.96 30.60
N GLU A 82 7.85 10.05 31.24
CA GLU A 82 7.15 10.57 32.44
C GLU A 82 5.86 11.31 32.08
N ASP A 83 5.85 12.06 30.97
CA ASP A 83 4.71 12.87 30.54
C ASP A 83 3.54 12.02 30.01
N GLU A 84 2.41 12.08 30.73
CA GLU A 84 1.19 11.30 30.38
C GLU A 84 0.66 11.61 29.00
N LYS A 85 0.68 12.87 28.56
CA LYS A 85 0.18 13.24 27.23
C LYS A 85 1.04 12.66 26.13
N VAL A 86 2.37 12.67 26.34
CA VAL A 86 3.31 12.05 25.38
C VAL A 86 3.09 10.54 25.32
N ARG A 87 2.89 9.87 26.48
CA ARG A 87 2.57 8.43 26.49
C ARG A 87 1.30 8.10 25.70
N VAL A 88 0.23 8.87 25.90
CA VAL A 88 -1.01 8.69 25.15
C VAL A 88 -0.78 8.87 23.64
N THR A 89 -0.11 9.94 23.24
CA THR A 89 0.21 10.19 21.81
C THR A 89 1.06 9.09 21.21
N LEU A 90 2.08 8.60 21.94
CA LEU A 90 2.93 7.49 21.48
C LEU A 90 2.17 6.17 21.34
N ASN A 91 1.19 5.89 22.21
CA ASN A 91 0.32 4.73 22.05
C ASN A 91 -0.53 4.84 20.76
N GLU A 92 -1.10 6.01 20.46
CA GLU A 92 -1.86 6.24 19.22
C GLU A 92 -0.98 6.09 17.98
N ILE A 93 0.24 6.64 18.01
CA ILE A 93 1.24 6.47 16.96
C ILE A 93 1.56 4.99 16.75
N ASN A 94 1.87 4.27 17.84
CA ASN A 94 2.21 2.84 17.80
C ASN A 94 1.08 2.00 17.19
N ASP A 95 -0.17 2.22 17.61
CA ASP A 95 -1.34 1.53 17.08
C ASP A 95 -1.57 1.83 15.60
N THR A 96 -1.35 3.08 15.19
CA THR A 96 -1.49 3.50 13.79
C THR A 96 -0.42 2.85 12.91
N VAL A 97 0.83 2.82 13.37
CA VAL A 97 1.94 2.15 12.67
C VAL A 97 1.68 0.65 12.53
N ASP A 98 1.19 -0.01 13.58
CA ASP A 98 0.84 -1.44 13.56
C ASP A 98 -0.25 -1.72 12.50
N LYS A 99 -1.30 -0.89 12.43
CA LYS A 99 -2.34 -0.98 11.40
C LYS A 99 -1.79 -0.81 9.99
N ILE A 100 -0.90 0.17 9.79
CA ILE A 100 -0.22 0.40 8.50
C ILE A 100 0.57 -0.86 8.10
N ILE A 101 1.41 -1.38 8.99
CA ILE A 101 2.21 -2.59 8.73
C ILE A 101 1.32 -3.77 8.36
N LYS A 102 0.28 -4.05 9.15
CA LYS A 102 -0.68 -5.14 8.91
C LYS A 102 -1.42 -4.99 7.58
N THR A 103 -1.76 -3.76 7.19
CA THR A 103 -2.40 -3.49 5.91
C THR A 103 -1.46 -3.79 4.74
N ILE A 104 -0.20 -3.35 4.81
CA ILE A 104 0.79 -3.63 3.77
C ILE A 104 1.16 -5.13 3.71
N GLU A 105 1.16 -5.85 4.82
CA GLU A 105 1.35 -7.30 4.82
C GLU A 105 0.24 -8.05 4.05
N LYS A 106 -0.99 -7.57 4.14
CA LYS A 106 -2.14 -8.13 3.41
C LYS A 106 -2.18 -7.68 1.95
N GLU A 107 -1.78 -6.46 1.68
CA GLU A 107 -1.88 -5.79 0.40
C GLU A 107 -0.53 -5.13 0.02
N PRO A 108 0.46 -5.94 -0.39
CA PRO A 108 1.83 -5.51 -0.66
C PRO A 108 1.97 -4.36 -1.67
N ASP A 109 1.09 -4.30 -2.65
CA ASP A 109 1.12 -3.27 -3.71
C ASP A 109 0.86 -1.85 -3.16
N LYS A 110 0.22 -1.75 -1.99
CA LYS A 110 -0.04 -0.47 -1.31
C LYS A 110 1.22 0.16 -0.71
N GLU A 111 2.34 -0.59 -0.53
CA GLU A 111 3.62 -0.08 0.01
C GLU A 111 4.12 1.15 -0.76
N LYS A 112 3.98 1.14 -2.09
CA LYS A 112 4.42 2.24 -2.96
C LYS A 112 3.81 3.59 -2.60
N LYS A 113 2.58 3.60 -2.05
CA LYS A 113 1.89 4.80 -1.59
C LYS A 113 2.51 5.39 -0.31
N LEU A 114 3.26 4.57 0.44
CA LEU A 114 3.82 4.92 1.75
C LEU A 114 5.35 4.93 1.80
N LYS A 115 6.02 5.06 0.66
CA LYS A 115 7.49 5.08 0.60
C LYS A 115 8.10 6.09 1.58
N ASN A 116 7.60 7.34 1.58
CA ASN A 116 8.08 8.38 2.49
C ASN A 116 7.82 8.06 3.97
N PHE A 117 6.73 7.35 4.28
CA PHE A 117 6.44 6.91 5.64
C PHE A 117 7.54 6.00 6.17
N PHE A 118 7.91 4.96 5.43
CA PHE A 118 8.92 3.99 5.84
C PHE A 118 10.35 4.52 5.78
N ASP A 119 10.66 5.33 4.76
CA ASP A 119 12.03 5.82 4.53
C ASP A 119 12.37 7.01 5.43
N TYR A 120 11.40 7.84 5.81
CA TYR A 120 11.65 9.09 6.49
C TYR A 120 10.83 9.29 7.78
N TYR A 121 9.49 9.29 7.70
CA TYR A 121 8.66 9.71 8.83
C TYR A 121 8.81 8.79 10.05
N LEU A 122 8.67 7.48 9.89
CA LEU A 122 8.79 6.54 10.99
C LEU A 122 10.21 6.55 11.63
N PRO A 123 11.32 6.49 10.85
CA PRO A 123 12.67 6.61 11.42
C PRO A 123 12.94 7.91 12.17
N VAL A 124 12.42 9.04 11.68
CA VAL A 124 12.59 10.34 12.33
C VAL A 124 11.79 10.40 13.64
N THR A 125 10.58 9.84 13.65
CA THR A 125 9.76 9.74 14.87
C THR A 125 10.48 8.97 15.98
N VAL A 126 11.07 7.81 15.63
CA VAL A 126 11.87 7.03 16.61
C VAL A 126 12.99 7.89 17.23
N LYS A 127 13.76 8.58 16.40
CA LYS A 127 14.84 9.46 16.88
C LYS A 127 14.33 10.60 17.77
N LEU A 128 13.15 11.13 17.44
CA LEU A 128 12.55 12.21 18.24
C LEU A 128 12.12 11.71 19.61
N VAL A 129 11.55 10.50 19.69
CA VAL A 129 11.17 9.85 20.95
C VAL A 129 12.40 9.57 21.80
N ASP A 130 13.45 8.98 21.22
CA ASP A 130 14.72 8.72 21.92
C ASP A 130 15.31 10.00 22.52
N ARG A 131 15.31 11.08 21.72
CA ARG A 131 15.86 12.36 22.19
C ARG A 131 14.99 13.01 23.27
N TYR A 132 13.67 12.85 23.18
CA TYR A 132 12.75 13.36 24.21
C TYR A 132 13.00 12.65 25.54
N ASP A 133 13.06 11.34 25.56
CA ASP A 133 13.34 10.53 26.75
C ASP A 133 14.70 10.88 27.36
N GLU A 134 15.74 10.97 26.53
CA GLU A 134 17.08 11.35 26.99
C GLU A 134 17.07 12.70 27.73
N ILE A 135 16.36 13.69 27.22
CA ILE A 135 16.30 15.04 27.80
C ILE A 135 15.38 15.07 29.02
N GLU A 136 14.24 14.37 29.01
CA GLU A 136 13.33 14.27 30.17
C GLU A 136 14.07 13.68 31.38
N ASN A 137 14.82 12.59 31.17
CA ASN A 137 15.59 11.90 32.20
C ASN A 137 16.75 12.72 32.79
N GLN A 138 17.19 13.82 32.15
CA GLN A 138 18.21 14.72 32.71
C GLN A 138 17.65 15.64 33.80
N HIS A 139 16.32 15.72 33.97
CA HIS A 139 15.63 16.59 34.94
C HIS A 139 16.10 18.04 34.92
N MET A 140 16.55 18.52 33.77
CA MET A 140 17.02 19.89 33.59
C MET A 140 15.84 20.87 33.48
N THR A 141 15.98 22.04 34.10
CA THR A 141 14.91 23.05 34.21
C THR A 141 15.18 24.32 33.42
N SER A 142 16.13 24.30 32.47
CA SER A 142 16.42 25.49 31.68
C SER A 142 15.24 25.88 30.75
N SER A 143 15.18 27.19 30.42
CA SER A 143 14.17 27.73 29.51
C SER A 143 14.18 27.02 28.14
N GLU A 144 15.38 26.69 27.67
CA GLU A 144 15.59 26.00 26.38
C GLU A 144 15.03 24.59 26.39
N ILE A 145 15.24 23.85 27.48
CA ILE A 145 14.73 22.48 27.65
C ILE A 145 13.20 22.48 27.71
N LYS A 146 12.61 23.41 28.45
CA LYS A 146 11.17 23.56 28.51
C LYS A 146 10.59 23.81 27.11
N LYS A 147 11.20 24.73 26.35
CA LYS A 147 10.79 25.01 24.93
C LYS A 147 10.95 23.78 24.04
N PHE A 148 12.03 23.02 24.21
CA PHE A 148 12.26 21.79 23.48
C PHE A 148 11.16 20.77 23.78
N ASN A 149 10.86 20.52 25.06
CA ASN A 149 9.83 19.58 25.47
C ASN A 149 8.45 19.97 24.92
N ASP A 150 8.05 21.24 25.05
CA ASP A 150 6.78 21.74 24.57
C ASP A 150 6.68 21.64 23.03
N SER A 151 7.76 21.95 22.31
CA SER A 151 7.83 21.81 20.85
C SER A 151 7.75 20.35 20.42
N THR A 152 8.45 19.45 21.14
CA THR A 152 8.44 18.02 20.82
C THR A 152 7.07 17.40 21.04
N LYS A 153 6.38 17.73 22.14
CA LYS A 153 4.99 17.29 22.38
C LYS A 153 4.08 17.66 21.24
N LYS A 154 4.11 18.93 20.82
CA LYS A 154 3.32 19.42 19.69
C LYS A 154 3.67 18.68 18.39
N THR A 155 4.97 18.48 18.14
CA THR A 155 5.43 17.75 16.93
C THR A 155 4.94 16.30 16.94
N LEU A 156 4.92 15.62 18.08
CA LEU A 156 4.39 14.25 18.20
C LEU A 156 2.88 14.20 17.92
N GLU A 157 2.09 15.17 18.38
CA GLU A 157 0.67 15.29 18.06
C GLU A 157 0.44 15.50 16.54
N GLU A 158 1.27 16.32 15.91
CA GLU A 158 1.26 16.53 14.46
C GLU A 158 1.63 15.24 13.71
N ILE A 159 2.65 14.50 14.17
CA ILE A 159 3.05 13.20 13.60
C ILE A 159 1.91 12.18 13.70
N ASP A 160 1.24 12.07 14.83
CA ASP A 160 0.07 11.20 15.00
C ASP A 160 -1.00 11.52 13.95
N THR A 161 -1.32 12.80 13.79
CA THR A 161 -2.27 13.26 12.77
C THR A 161 -1.82 12.88 11.35
N VAL A 162 -0.54 13.03 11.04
CA VAL A 162 0.03 12.67 9.72
C VAL A 162 0.01 11.15 9.52
N PHE A 163 0.31 10.35 10.56
CA PHE A 163 0.27 8.89 10.45
C PHE A 163 -1.15 8.37 10.23
N LYS A 164 -2.16 8.96 10.88
CA LYS A 164 -3.57 8.68 10.61
C LYS A 164 -3.96 9.01 9.17
N LYS A 165 -3.41 10.09 8.58
CA LYS A 165 -3.60 10.39 7.15
C LYS A 165 -2.96 9.32 6.26
N PHE A 166 -1.75 8.85 6.57
CA PHE A 166 -1.13 7.75 5.81
C PHE A 166 -1.97 6.47 5.87
N LEU A 167 -2.52 6.14 7.03
CA LEU A 167 -3.44 5.00 7.17
C LEU A 167 -4.69 5.18 6.28
N ASN A 168 -5.29 6.39 6.27
CA ASN A 168 -6.46 6.68 5.45
C ASN A 168 -6.18 6.52 3.94
N ILE A 169 -5.00 6.95 3.46
CA ILE A 169 -4.58 6.80 2.05
C ILE A 169 -4.60 5.32 1.61
N LEU A 170 -4.31 4.38 2.52
CA LEU A 170 -4.36 2.95 2.22
C LEU A 170 -5.78 2.43 1.96
N TYR A 171 -6.80 3.07 2.55
CA TYR A 171 -8.21 2.67 2.44
C TYR A 171 -9.02 3.50 1.44
N GLU A 172 -8.47 4.59 0.88
CA GLU A 172 -9.22 5.46 -0.04
C GLU A 172 -9.72 4.72 -1.28
N SER A 173 -8.90 3.85 -1.88
CA SER A 173 -9.31 3.05 -3.03
C SER A 173 -10.45 2.10 -2.67
N ASP A 174 -10.33 1.43 -1.53
CA ASP A 174 -11.31 0.44 -1.07
C ASP A 174 -12.68 1.09 -0.79
N VAL A 175 -12.67 2.32 -0.24
CA VAL A 175 -13.89 3.11 0.00
C VAL A 175 -14.54 3.53 -1.32
N LEU A 176 -13.75 3.89 -2.33
CA LEU A 176 -14.28 4.26 -3.64
C LEU A 176 -14.89 3.05 -4.35
N ASP A 177 -14.20 1.91 -4.35
CA ASP A 177 -14.67 0.66 -4.95
C ASP A 177 -15.96 0.19 -4.27
N THR A 178 -16.01 0.19 -2.93
CA THR A 178 -17.20 -0.17 -2.16
C THR A 178 -18.39 0.77 -2.46
N LYS A 179 -18.16 2.07 -2.65
CA LYS A 179 -19.24 3.01 -3.05
C LYS A 179 -19.82 2.66 -4.42
N VAL A 180 -18.97 2.24 -5.36
CA VAL A 180 -19.45 1.80 -6.69
C VAL A 180 -20.26 0.54 -6.56
N GLU A 181 -19.79 -0.46 -5.80
CA GLU A 181 -20.52 -1.71 -5.54
C GLU A 181 -21.88 -1.46 -4.87
N ILE A 182 -21.94 -0.60 -3.86
CA ILE A 182 -23.21 -0.18 -3.21
C ILE A 182 -24.16 0.45 -4.23
N LYS A 183 -23.66 1.31 -5.12
CA LYS A 183 -24.49 1.93 -6.16
C LYS A 183 -25.06 0.91 -7.13
N VAL A 184 -24.24 -0.06 -7.55
CA VAL A 184 -24.66 -1.16 -8.44
C VAL A 184 -25.71 -2.03 -7.73
N LEU A 185 -25.46 -2.45 -6.48
CA LEU A 185 -26.39 -3.21 -5.69
C LEU A 185 -27.74 -2.49 -5.51
N ASN A 186 -27.71 -1.21 -5.15
CA ASN A 186 -28.94 -0.40 -5.02
C ASN A 186 -29.72 -0.31 -6.35
N SER A 187 -29.02 -0.28 -7.48
CA SER A 187 -29.66 -0.28 -8.80
C SER A 187 -30.32 -1.64 -9.09
N MET A 188 -29.65 -2.75 -8.73
CA MET A 188 -30.22 -4.09 -8.85
C MET A 188 -31.43 -4.27 -7.95
N LEU A 189 -31.37 -3.87 -6.68
CA LEU A 189 -32.49 -3.93 -5.73
C LEU A 189 -33.71 -3.14 -6.23
N LYS A 190 -33.48 -1.99 -6.89
CA LYS A 190 -34.57 -1.23 -7.52
C LYS A 190 -35.16 -1.96 -8.71
N SER A 191 -34.30 -2.54 -9.56
CA SER A 191 -34.73 -3.31 -10.74
C SER A 191 -35.57 -4.53 -10.36
N ASP A 192 -35.22 -5.17 -9.24
CA ASP A 192 -35.88 -6.38 -8.73
C ASP A 192 -37.12 -6.07 -7.87
N GLY A 193 -37.49 -4.78 -7.72
CA GLY A 193 -38.64 -4.36 -6.90
C GLY A 193 -38.43 -4.53 -5.38
N LEU A 194 -37.19 -4.73 -4.93
CA LEU A 194 -36.83 -4.98 -3.52
C LEU A 194 -36.43 -3.71 -2.76
N SER A 195 -36.51 -2.53 -3.41
CA SER A 195 -36.18 -1.25 -2.77
C SER A 195 -37.32 -0.78 -1.86
N LYS A 196 -37.00 -0.42 -0.62
CA LYS A 196 -37.97 0.03 0.43
C LYS A 196 -38.93 1.15 0.01
N ASN A 197 -38.67 1.87 -1.09
CA ASN A 197 -39.54 2.94 -1.56
C ASN A 197 -40.75 2.47 -2.38
N GLU A 198 -40.81 1.21 -2.83
CA GLU A 198 -41.94 0.67 -3.57
C GLU A 198 -42.96 -0.06 -2.69
N LEU A 199 -42.60 -0.45 -1.47
CA LEU A 199 -43.49 -1.08 -0.53
C LEU A 199 -44.50 -0.14 0.14
N LYS A 200 -44.53 1.15 -0.19
CA LYS A 200 -45.45 2.15 0.39
C LYS A 200 -46.63 2.58 -0.50
N VAL A 201 -46.76 2.01 -1.69
CA VAL A 201 -47.82 2.47 -2.62
C VAL A 201 -49.00 1.52 -2.75
N GLU A 202 -48.99 0.30 -2.19
CA GLU A 202 -50.12 -0.64 -2.28
C GLU A 202 -51.04 -0.72 -1.05
N GLY A 203 -51.00 0.25 -0.18
CA GLY A 203 -51.80 0.23 1.03
C GLY A 203 -52.72 1.45 1.21
N ASN A 204 -53.48 1.89 0.20
CA ASN A 204 -54.67 2.71 0.42
C ASN A 204 -55.45 2.98 -0.88
N LYS A 205 -56.22 1.98 -1.33
CA LYS A 205 -57.44 2.18 -2.13
C LYS A 205 -58.34 1.04 -1.80
N ASP A 206 -59.19 1.27 -0.80
CA ASP A 206 -60.53 0.74 -0.68
C ASP A 206 -61.09 1.16 0.71
N GLU A 207 -61.75 2.32 0.74
CA GLU A 207 -62.98 2.63 1.48
C GLU A 207 -63.53 3.95 1.00
#